data_d1c8c6286c7ad80f19ead3387139439f
#
_entry.id   d1c8c6286c7ad80f19ead3387139439f
#
_cell.length_a   1.000
_cell.length_b   1.000
_cell.length_c   1.000
_cell.angle_alpha   90.00
_cell.angle_beta   90.00
_cell.angle_gamma   90.00
#
_symmetry.space_group_name_H-M   'P 1'
#
loop_
_entity.id
_entity.type
_entity.pdbx_description
1 polymer ?
#
loop_
_entity_poly.entity_id
_entity_poly.type
_entity_poly.pdbx_seq_one_letter_code
_entity_poly.pdbx_strand_id
1 'polypeptide(L)'
;QYKKWLVGGAVLGILIFIFPPLYGEGYEGFTSLMHGDTRSLFNTSLFYRFSDIDWVVILFVIATMFFKVIAMASTNAAGGVGGTFAPSLFVGAFTGASIALLCNAFFDWDVSIVSFTLVGMAGVMSGVMKAPLTSIFLIAELSSGYGLFIPLMIVACISFAVDYYLDPDSIYTKQLRQRGELLTHDKDQSVFVFLKLDDLMETDFLRIRENFTLGDIVHIISTARRNIFPVIDDFGRLIGVVQLDDLREDMFKREKWGLSLIHISEPT
;
A
#
# COMPACT_ATOMS: atom_id res chain seq x y z
N GLN A 1 9.64 1.90 23.51
CA GLN A 1 8.95 0.73 22.92
C GLN A 1 8.15 -0.05 23.97
N TYR A 2 8.74 -0.45 25.10
CA TYR A 2 8.08 -1.25 26.15
C TYR A 2 6.79 -0.60 26.71
N LYS A 3 6.76 0.73 26.89
CA LYS A 3 5.56 1.44 27.37
C LYS A 3 4.38 1.31 26.41
N LYS A 4 4.63 1.41 25.10
CA LYS A 4 3.57 1.27 24.08
C LYS A 4 3.02 -0.15 24.06
N TRP A 5 3.91 -1.14 24.15
CA TRP A 5 3.54 -2.55 24.19
C TRP A 5 2.70 -2.88 25.42
N LEU A 6 3.11 -2.38 26.60
CA LEU A 6 2.40 -2.64 27.86
C LEU A 6 1.02 -1.98 27.87
N VAL A 7 0.91 -0.71 27.42
CA VAL A 7 -0.36 0.00 27.33
C VAL A 7 -1.30 -0.66 26.32
N GLY A 8 -0.83 -0.99 25.12
CA GLY A 8 -1.65 -1.64 24.10
C GLY A 8 -2.09 -3.03 24.52
N GLY A 9 -1.20 -3.81 25.17
CA GLY A 9 -1.56 -5.11 25.72
C GLY A 9 -2.59 -5.03 26.84
N ALA A 10 -2.49 -4.03 27.72
CA ALA A 10 -3.49 -3.81 28.79
C ALA A 10 -4.85 -3.42 28.20
N VAL A 11 -4.89 -2.50 27.23
CA VAL A 11 -6.13 -2.12 26.55
C VAL A 11 -6.77 -3.33 25.87
N LEU A 12 -5.98 -4.10 25.12
CA LEU A 12 -6.46 -5.28 24.43
C LEU A 12 -6.97 -6.35 25.42
N GLY A 13 -6.25 -6.58 26.51
CA GLY A 13 -6.67 -7.51 27.56
C GLY A 13 -8.00 -7.15 28.21
N ILE A 14 -8.21 -5.86 28.52
CA ILE A 14 -9.48 -5.36 29.04
C ILE A 14 -10.61 -5.53 28.03
N LEU A 15 -10.37 -5.21 26.76
CA LEU A 15 -11.38 -5.35 25.70
C LEU A 15 -11.79 -6.82 25.50
N ILE A 16 -10.83 -7.74 25.48
CA ILE A 16 -11.10 -9.17 25.32
C ILE A 16 -11.84 -9.72 26.55
N PHE A 17 -11.49 -9.25 27.77
CA PHE A 17 -12.16 -9.66 28.99
C PHE A 17 -13.64 -9.25 29.01
N ILE A 18 -13.97 -8.06 28.49
CA ILE A 18 -15.35 -7.57 28.40
C ILE A 18 -16.08 -8.21 27.21
N PHE A 19 -15.40 -8.30 26.07
CA PHE A 19 -15.93 -8.81 24.80
C PHE A 19 -15.08 -9.99 24.29
N PRO A 20 -15.29 -11.20 24.78
CA PRO A 20 -14.50 -12.38 24.38
C PRO A 20 -14.42 -12.64 22.87
N PRO A 21 -15.45 -12.35 22.04
CA PRO A 21 -15.36 -12.50 20.58
C PRO A 21 -14.26 -11.68 19.92
N LEU A 22 -13.68 -10.68 20.62
CA LEU A 22 -12.55 -9.89 20.13
C LEU A 22 -11.22 -10.66 20.14
N TYR A 23 -11.17 -11.80 20.82
CA TYR A 23 -9.94 -12.59 20.92
C TYR A 23 -9.48 -13.10 19.57
N GLY A 24 -8.18 -12.99 19.31
CA GLY A 24 -7.55 -13.43 18.09
C GLY A 24 -8.10 -12.71 16.85
N GLU A 25 -8.23 -13.43 15.76
CA GLU A 25 -8.79 -12.90 14.51
C GLU A 25 -10.32 -12.76 14.56
N GLY A 26 -10.97 -13.48 15.49
CA GLY A 26 -12.42 -13.45 15.71
C GLY A 26 -13.20 -14.45 14.86
N TYR A 27 -12.53 -15.48 14.33
CA TYR A 27 -13.20 -16.52 13.53
C TYR A 27 -14.38 -17.16 14.23
N GLU A 28 -14.25 -17.49 15.51
CA GLU A 28 -15.34 -18.09 16.29
C GLU A 28 -16.58 -17.19 16.31
N GLY A 29 -16.37 -15.88 16.49
CA GLY A 29 -17.47 -14.91 16.56
C GLY A 29 -18.28 -14.83 15.27
N PHE A 30 -17.63 -14.65 14.13
CA PHE A 30 -18.37 -14.56 12.87
C PHE A 30 -18.89 -15.92 12.37
N THR A 31 -18.20 -17.03 12.69
CA THR A 31 -18.69 -18.37 12.39
C THR A 31 -20.00 -18.66 13.15
N SER A 32 -20.09 -18.26 14.42
CA SER A 32 -21.34 -18.36 15.20
C SER A 32 -22.48 -17.58 14.52
N LEU A 33 -22.21 -16.37 14.05
CA LEU A 33 -23.19 -15.57 13.31
C LEU A 33 -23.59 -16.19 11.96
N MET A 34 -22.66 -16.82 11.26
CA MET A 34 -22.92 -17.55 10.01
C MET A 34 -23.82 -18.78 10.21
N HIS A 35 -23.85 -19.33 11.41
CA HIS A 35 -24.77 -20.41 11.78
C HIS A 35 -26.07 -19.90 12.44
N GLY A 36 -26.22 -18.57 12.55
CA GLY A 36 -27.40 -17.97 13.19
C GLY A 36 -27.43 -18.05 14.71
N ASP A 37 -26.33 -18.51 15.33
CA ASP A 37 -26.22 -18.63 16.76
C ASP A 37 -25.63 -17.40 17.43
N THR A 38 -26.48 -16.40 17.66
CA THR A 38 -26.09 -15.15 18.34
C THR A 38 -25.86 -15.35 19.85
N ARG A 39 -26.43 -16.39 20.47
CA ARG A 39 -26.30 -16.63 21.89
C ARG A 39 -24.93 -17.20 22.28
N SER A 40 -24.33 -17.97 21.41
CA SER A 40 -22.97 -18.50 21.62
C SER A 40 -21.91 -17.43 21.82
N LEU A 41 -22.13 -16.21 21.28
CA LEU A 41 -21.23 -15.06 21.47
C LEU A 41 -21.09 -14.67 22.96
N PHE A 42 -22.06 -15.03 23.79
CA PHE A 42 -22.08 -14.68 25.19
C PHE A 42 -21.47 -15.76 26.11
N ASN A 43 -21.22 -16.98 25.61
CA ASN A 43 -20.85 -18.16 26.44
C ASN A 43 -19.67 -17.91 27.40
N THR A 44 -18.73 -17.02 27.04
CA THR A 44 -17.55 -16.67 27.85
C THR A 44 -17.55 -15.21 28.33
N SER A 45 -18.66 -14.50 28.10
CA SER A 45 -18.81 -13.06 28.38
C SER A 45 -19.38 -12.84 29.80
N LEU A 46 -19.03 -11.70 30.38
CA LEU A 46 -19.65 -11.17 31.60
C LEU A 46 -21.17 -10.95 31.44
N PHE A 47 -21.63 -10.81 30.21
CA PHE A 47 -23.04 -10.55 29.87
C PHE A 47 -23.86 -11.82 29.63
N TYR A 48 -23.30 -13.03 29.86
CA TYR A 48 -23.99 -14.31 29.64
C TYR A 48 -25.39 -14.39 30.27
N ARG A 49 -25.53 -13.80 31.47
CA ARG A 49 -26.81 -13.80 32.23
C ARG A 49 -27.92 -12.99 31.52
N PHE A 50 -27.54 -12.12 30.57
CA PHE A 50 -28.48 -11.25 29.85
C PHE A 50 -28.69 -11.69 28.40
N SER A 51 -28.22 -12.85 27.99
CA SER A 51 -28.29 -13.37 26.61
C SER A 51 -29.74 -13.62 26.11
N ASP A 52 -30.72 -13.66 27.02
CA ASP A 52 -32.14 -13.84 26.66
C ASP A 52 -32.84 -12.48 26.35
N ILE A 53 -32.19 -11.38 26.55
CA ILE A 53 -32.76 -10.06 26.30
C ILE A 53 -32.29 -9.56 24.92
N ASP A 54 -33.19 -9.50 23.93
CA ASP A 54 -32.87 -9.17 22.55
C ASP A 54 -32.13 -7.82 22.40
N TRP A 55 -32.50 -6.80 23.15
CA TRP A 55 -31.81 -5.49 23.13
C TRP A 55 -30.38 -5.58 23.64
N VAL A 56 -30.10 -6.45 24.60
CA VAL A 56 -28.73 -6.65 25.08
C VAL A 56 -27.90 -7.35 24.00
N VAL A 57 -28.50 -8.33 23.29
CA VAL A 57 -27.85 -9.00 22.17
C VAL A 57 -27.48 -7.99 21.07
N ILE A 58 -28.43 -7.14 20.67
CA ILE A 58 -28.21 -6.11 19.65
C ILE A 58 -27.07 -5.17 20.07
N LEU A 59 -27.14 -4.65 21.30
CA LEU A 59 -26.13 -3.72 21.81
C LEU A 59 -24.76 -4.38 21.90
N PHE A 60 -24.70 -5.64 22.33
CA PHE A 60 -23.44 -6.39 22.43
C PHE A 60 -22.80 -6.61 21.05
N VAL A 61 -23.58 -7.00 20.04
CA VAL A 61 -23.11 -7.20 18.67
C VAL A 61 -22.58 -5.88 18.09
N ILE A 62 -23.31 -4.78 18.25
CA ILE A 62 -22.88 -3.45 17.80
C ILE A 62 -21.61 -3.00 18.54
N ALA A 63 -21.57 -3.16 19.86
CA ALA A 63 -20.41 -2.79 20.66
C ALA A 63 -19.16 -3.58 20.25
N THR A 64 -19.31 -4.90 20.06
CA THR A 64 -18.23 -5.79 19.64
C THR A 64 -17.67 -5.37 18.28
N MET A 65 -18.52 -4.96 17.34
CA MET A 65 -18.12 -4.43 16.03
C MET A 65 -17.21 -3.20 16.19
N PHE A 66 -17.61 -2.21 16.96
CA PHE A 66 -16.82 -0.99 17.20
C PHE A 66 -15.50 -1.30 17.92
N PHE A 67 -15.55 -2.11 18.97
CA PHE A 67 -14.36 -2.44 19.74
C PHE A 67 -13.36 -3.31 18.98
N LYS A 68 -13.77 -4.05 17.94
CA LYS A 68 -12.85 -4.78 17.06
C LYS A 68 -11.88 -3.83 16.32
N VAL A 69 -12.37 -2.70 15.86
CA VAL A 69 -11.53 -1.68 15.20
C VAL A 69 -10.51 -1.11 16.20
N ILE A 70 -10.94 -0.83 17.43
CA ILE A 70 -10.05 -0.31 18.48
C ILE A 70 -9.03 -1.36 18.89
N ALA A 71 -9.45 -2.63 19.04
CA ALA A 71 -8.55 -3.75 19.37
C ALA A 71 -7.47 -3.94 18.30
N MET A 72 -7.84 -3.92 17.02
CA MET A 72 -6.91 -4.00 15.91
C MET A 72 -5.92 -2.80 15.90
N ALA A 73 -6.44 -1.58 16.05
CA ALA A 73 -5.62 -0.38 16.09
C ALA A 73 -4.64 -0.41 17.27
N SER A 74 -5.08 -0.87 18.45
CA SER A 74 -4.25 -1.00 19.66
C SER A 74 -3.13 -2.02 19.46
N THR A 75 -3.41 -3.15 18.82
CA THR A 75 -2.41 -4.20 18.49
C THR A 75 -1.33 -3.63 17.59
N ASN A 76 -1.72 -2.96 16.50
CA ASN A 76 -0.76 -2.38 15.55
C ASN A 76 0.05 -1.23 16.17
N ALA A 77 -0.60 -0.36 16.96
CA ALA A 77 0.07 0.76 17.66
C ALA A 77 1.06 0.28 18.74
N ALA A 78 0.79 -0.87 19.35
CA ALA A 78 1.69 -1.51 20.30
C ALA A 78 2.92 -2.16 19.65
N GLY A 79 2.95 -2.29 18.33
CA GLY A 79 4.02 -2.93 17.56
C GLY A 79 3.76 -4.42 17.28
N GLY A 80 2.52 -4.87 17.48
CA GLY A 80 2.08 -6.19 17.02
C GLY A 80 1.91 -6.22 15.50
N VAL A 81 2.00 -7.42 14.94
CA VAL A 81 1.70 -7.65 13.52
C VAL A 81 0.24 -8.07 13.42
N GLY A 82 -0.59 -7.24 12.78
CA GLY A 82 -2.00 -7.51 12.54
C GLY A 82 -2.38 -7.26 11.10
N GLY A 83 -3.06 -8.25 10.47
CA GLY A 83 -3.67 -8.08 9.15
C GLY A 83 -4.99 -7.31 9.22
N THR A 84 -5.42 -6.74 8.09
CA THR A 84 -6.73 -6.07 7.98
C THR A 84 -7.82 -6.98 7.44
N PHE A 85 -7.43 -8.12 6.86
CA PHE A 85 -8.33 -9.06 6.19
C PHE A 85 -9.38 -9.67 7.15
N ALA A 86 -8.94 -10.45 8.15
CA ALA A 86 -9.84 -11.09 9.10
C ALA A 86 -10.66 -10.09 9.94
N PRO A 87 -10.08 -8.96 10.43
CA PRO A 87 -10.87 -7.91 11.05
C PRO A 87 -11.94 -7.29 10.14
N SER A 88 -11.71 -7.15 8.84
CA SER A 88 -12.73 -6.63 7.91
C SER A 88 -13.91 -7.60 7.75
N LEU A 89 -13.63 -8.89 7.65
CA LEU A 89 -14.67 -9.93 7.65
C LEU A 89 -15.49 -9.92 8.95
N PHE A 90 -14.80 -9.83 10.08
CA PHE A 90 -15.44 -9.76 11.40
C PHE A 90 -16.38 -8.53 11.49
N VAL A 91 -15.87 -7.35 11.21
CA VAL A 91 -16.67 -6.12 11.23
C VAL A 91 -17.85 -6.22 10.27
N GLY A 92 -17.63 -6.79 9.08
CA GLY A 92 -18.69 -7.03 8.10
C GLY A 92 -19.78 -7.97 8.61
N ALA A 93 -19.38 -9.09 9.20
CA ALA A 93 -20.29 -10.06 9.80
C ALA A 93 -21.17 -9.42 10.88
N PHE A 94 -20.53 -8.74 11.81
CA PHE A 94 -21.23 -8.07 12.92
C PHE A 94 -22.09 -6.90 12.44
N THR A 95 -21.69 -6.18 11.39
CA THR A 95 -22.51 -5.13 10.75
C THR A 95 -23.78 -5.74 10.16
N GLY A 96 -23.63 -6.78 9.35
CA GLY A 96 -24.76 -7.47 8.73
C GLY A 96 -25.72 -8.04 9.78
N ALA A 97 -25.20 -8.75 10.78
CA ALA A 97 -25.98 -9.29 11.87
C ALA A 97 -26.72 -8.19 12.65
N SER A 98 -26.04 -7.07 12.95
CA SER A 98 -26.65 -5.93 13.65
C SER A 98 -27.85 -5.37 12.86
N ILE A 99 -27.72 -5.22 11.54
CA ILE A 99 -28.79 -4.72 10.69
C ILE A 99 -29.98 -5.69 10.70
N ALA A 100 -29.73 -7.00 10.56
CA ALA A 100 -30.79 -8.02 10.63
C ALA A 100 -31.52 -8.01 11.97
N LEU A 101 -30.76 -7.97 13.06
CA LEU A 101 -31.34 -7.93 14.42
C LEU A 101 -32.17 -6.66 14.64
N LEU A 102 -31.69 -5.51 14.18
CA LEU A 102 -32.44 -4.25 14.25
C LEU A 102 -33.71 -4.30 13.39
N CYS A 103 -33.65 -4.81 12.15
CA CYS A 103 -34.80 -4.96 11.30
C CYS A 103 -35.87 -5.88 11.95
N ASN A 104 -35.44 -6.99 12.54
CA ASN A 104 -36.34 -7.90 13.20
C ASN A 104 -36.96 -7.27 14.47
N ALA A 105 -36.17 -6.49 15.22
CA ALA A 105 -36.65 -5.88 16.45
C ALA A 105 -37.60 -4.67 16.21
N PHE A 106 -37.38 -3.88 15.16
CA PHE A 106 -38.16 -2.67 14.91
C PHE A 106 -39.35 -2.87 13.93
N PHE A 107 -39.17 -3.78 12.96
CA PHE A 107 -40.11 -3.93 11.84
C PHE A 107 -40.78 -5.29 11.78
N ASP A 108 -40.44 -6.24 12.64
CA ASP A 108 -40.93 -7.65 12.64
C ASP A 108 -40.78 -8.32 11.24
N TRP A 109 -39.71 -8.02 10.51
CA TRP A 109 -39.54 -8.49 9.12
C TRP A 109 -39.04 -9.94 9.02
N ASP A 110 -38.63 -10.56 10.09
CA ASP A 110 -38.08 -11.93 10.14
C ASP A 110 -36.99 -12.18 9.09
N VAL A 111 -36.07 -11.23 8.95
CA VAL A 111 -34.94 -11.35 8.02
C VAL A 111 -33.88 -12.30 8.56
N SER A 112 -33.28 -13.09 7.67
CA SER A 112 -32.27 -14.07 8.02
C SER A 112 -30.97 -13.39 8.48
N ILE A 113 -30.60 -13.58 9.75
CA ILE A 113 -29.34 -13.10 10.32
C ILE A 113 -28.14 -13.66 9.54
N VAL A 114 -28.19 -14.93 9.15
CA VAL A 114 -27.14 -15.61 8.37
C VAL A 114 -26.89 -14.89 7.03
N SER A 115 -27.97 -14.64 6.28
CA SER A 115 -27.87 -13.98 4.97
C SER A 115 -27.29 -12.58 5.08
N PHE A 116 -27.75 -11.79 6.06
CA PHE A 116 -27.24 -10.45 6.31
C PHE A 116 -25.81 -10.44 6.80
N THR A 117 -25.42 -11.41 7.62
CA THR A 117 -24.02 -11.62 8.06
C THR A 117 -23.10 -11.80 6.84
N LEU A 118 -23.43 -12.72 5.93
CA LEU A 118 -22.65 -13.03 4.74
C LEU A 118 -22.56 -11.80 3.79
N VAL A 119 -23.68 -11.14 3.55
CA VAL A 119 -23.73 -9.93 2.71
C VAL A 119 -22.93 -8.78 3.32
N GLY A 120 -22.99 -8.61 4.65
CA GLY A 120 -22.21 -7.63 5.38
C GLY A 120 -20.70 -7.91 5.29
N MET A 121 -20.29 -9.19 5.41
CA MET A 121 -18.88 -9.58 5.20
C MET A 121 -18.37 -9.19 3.83
N ALA A 122 -19.13 -9.50 2.77
CA ALA A 122 -18.76 -9.14 1.40
C ALA A 122 -18.68 -7.64 1.20
N GLY A 123 -19.62 -6.89 1.76
CA GLY A 123 -19.65 -5.42 1.63
C GLY A 123 -18.44 -4.76 2.27
N VAL A 124 -18.20 -5.02 3.56
CA VAL A 124 -17.07 -4.37 4.28
C VAL A 124 -15.73 -4.80 3.70
N MET A 125 -15.56 -6.09 3.39
CA MET A 125 -14.33 -6.57 2.77
C MET A 125 -14.08 -5.92 1.41
N SER A 126 -15.12 -5.79 0.59
CA SER A 126 -15.02 -5.16 -0.74
C SER A 126 -14.55 -3.70 -0.67
N GLY A 127 -15.09 -2.91 0.25
CA GLY A 127 -14.67 -1.53 0.47
C GLY A 127 -13.24 -1.46 1.01
N VAL A 128 -12.98 -2.08 2.17
CA VAL A 128 -11.70 -1.99 2.88
C VAL A 128 -10.52 -2.51 2.05
N MET A 129 -10.70 -3.64 1.35
CA MET A 129 -9.63 -4.28 0.57
C MET A 129 -9.58 -3.79 -0.87
N LYS A 130 -10.59 -3.05 -1.33
CA LYS A 130 -10.79 -2.64 -2.74
C LYS A 130 -10.74 -3.81 -3.72
N ALA A 131 -11.30 -4.94 -3.32
CA ALA A 131 -11.28 -6.20 -4.05
C ALA A 131 -12.68 -6.84 -4.13
N PRO A 132 -13.63 -6.26 -4.90
CA PRO A 132 -15.00 -6.72 -4.94
C PRO A 132 -15.14 -8.17 -5.43
N LEU A 133 -14.44 -8.56 -6.47
CA LEU A 133 -14.49 -9.94 -6.97
C LEU A 133 -14.00 -10.94 -5.92
N THR A 134 -12.90 -10.64 -5.25
CA THR A 134 -12.36 -11.49 -4.18
C THR A 134 -13.36 -11.66 -3.04
N SER A 135 -14.00 -10.57 -2.62
CA SER A 135 -15.00 -10.61 -1.55
C SER A 135 -16.22 -11.45 -1.93
N ILE A 136 -16.74 -11.30 -3.17
CA ILE A 136 -17.90 -12.04 -3.65
C ILE A 136 -17.61 -13.55 -3.65
N PHE A 137 -16.52 -13.96 -4.31
CA PHE A 137 -16.19 -15.38 -4.44
C PHE A 137 -15.79 -16.02 -3.11
N LEU A 138 -15.04 -15.30 -2.28
CA LEU A 138 -14.67 -15.80 -0.96
C LEU A 138 -15.90 -16.06 -0.09
N ILE A 139 -16.86 -15.13 -0.03
CA ILE A 139 -18.05 -15.30 0.81
C ILE A 139 -19.01 -16.33 0.20
N ALA A 140 -19.10 -16.42 -1.10
CA ALA A 140 -19.87 -17.48 -1.76
C ALA A 140 -19.30 -18.88 -1.40
N GLU A 141 -17.99 -19.03 -1.39
CA GLU A 141 -17.31 -20.27 -1.00
C GLU A 141 -17.50 -20.59 0.50
N LEU A 142 -17.33 -19.57 1.37
CA LEU A 142 -17.56 -19.73 2.80
C LEU A 142 -19.02 -20.11 3.16
N SER A 143 -19.98 -19.64 2.38
CA SER A 143 -21.40 -19.96 2.57
C SER A 143 -21.80 -21.35 2.06
N SER A 144 -20.84 -22.10 1.49
CA SER A 144 -21.06 -23.41 0.86
C SER A 144 -22.15 -23.40 -0.22
N GLY A 145 -22.39 -22.22 -0.86
CA GLY A 145 -23.39 -22.12 -1.90
C GLY A 145 -23.47 -20.74 -2.57
N TYR A 146 -23.92 -20.74 -3.83
CA TYR A 146 -24.07 -19.55 -4.63
C TYR A 146 -25.48 -18.91 -4.56
N GLY A 147 -26.30 -19.32 -3.62
CA GLY A 147 -27.67 -18.81 -3.47
C GLY A 147 -27.76 -17.31 -3.19
N LEU A 148 -26.75 -16.74 -2.54
CA LEU A 148 -26.63 -15.31 -2.23
C LEU A 148 -25.77 -14.54 -3.24
N PHE A 149 -25.38 -15.16 -4.38
CA PHE A 149 -24.41 -14.58 -5.30
C PHE A 149 -24.82 -13.18 -5.81
N ILE A 150 -26.10 -13.01 -6.19
CA ILE A 150 -26.61 -11.71 -6.67
C ILE A 150 -26.58 -10.65 -5.56
N PRO A 151 -27.13 -10.87 -4.34
CA PRO A 151 -26.98 -9.95 -3.22
C PRO A 151 -25.53 -9.59 -2.90
N LEU A 152 -24.61 -10.57 -2.92
CA LEU A 152 -23.17 -10.36 -2.69
C LEU A 152 -22.58 -9.43 -3.75
N MET A 153 -22.90 -9.64 -5.03
CA MET A 153 -22.45 -8.78 -6.13
C MET A 153 -22.93 -7.33 -5.93
N ILE A 154 -24.21 -7.15 -5.67
CA ILE A 154 -24.80 -5.80 -5.53
C ILE A 154 -24.11 -5.05 -4.37
N VAL A 155 -24.04 -5.66 -3.19
CA VAL A 155 -23.48 -5.00 -2.01
C VAL A 155 -21.97 -4.77 -2.15
N ALA A 156 -21.23 -5.74 -2.69
CA ALA A 156 -19.79 -5.57 -2.91
C ALA A 156 -19.49 -4.44 -3.92
N CYS A 157 -20.25 -4.38 -5.02
CA CYS A 157 -20.06 -3.31 -6.02
C CYS A 157 -20.42 -1.94 -5.47
N ILE A 158 -21.54 -1.82 -4.75
CA ILE A 158 -21.95 -0.54 -4.15
C ILE A 158 -20.94 -0.10 -3.10
N SER A 159 -20.53 -1.00 -2.21
CA SER A 159 -19.55 -0.70 -1.16
C SER A 159 -18.22 -0.25 -1.76
N PHE A 160 -17.72 -0.97 -2.78
CA PHE A 160 -16.51 -0.58 -3.50
C PHE A 160 -16.65 0.81 -4.16
N ALA A 161 -17.78 1.08 -4.83
CA ALA A 161 -18.00 2.35 -5.51
C ALA A 161 -18.05 3.53 -4.53
N VAL A 162 -18.73 3.37 -3.40
CA VAL A 162 -18.82 4.39 -2.36
C VAL A 162 -17.46 4.65 -1.73
N ASP A 163 -16.73 3.59 -1.37
CA ASP A 163 -15.40 3.72 -0.77
C ASP A 163 -14.40 4.34 -1.75
N TYR A 164 -14.42 3.92 -3.02
CA TYR A 164 -13.57 4.49 -4.07
C TYR A 164 -13.84 5.98 -4.30
N TYR A 165 -15.10 6.41 -4.19
CA TYR A 165 -15.46 7.82 -4.30
C TYR A 165 -14.96 8.65 -3.12
N LEU A 166 -14.98 8.09 -1.91
CA LEU A 166 -14.54 8.77 -0.68
C LEU A 166 -13.02 8.77 -0.53
N ASP A 167 -12.37 7.66 -0.80
CA ASP A 167 -10.92 7.48 -0.72
C ASP A 167 -10.45 6.54 -1.84
N PRO A 168 -9.94 7.08 -2.97
CA PRO A 168 -9.50 6.25 -4.10
C PRO A 168 -8.32 5.33 -3.78
N ASP A 169 -7.55 5.62 -2.73
CA ASP A 169 -6.41 4.80 -2.35
C ASP A 169 -6.81 3.63 -1.45
N SER A 170 -6.22 2.46 -1.70
CA SER A 170 -6.32 1.35 -0.75
C SER A 170 -5.46 1.61 0.50
N ILE A 171 -5.73 0.90 1.59
CA ILE A 171 -4.92 0.98 2.82
C ILE A 171 -3.43 0.75 2.53
N TYR A 172 -3.11 -0.11 1.57
CA TYR A 172 -1.74 -0.46 1.18
C TYR A 172 -1.10 0.61 0.30
N THR A 173 -1.83 1.12 -0.69
CA THR A 173 -1.31 2.13 -1.63
C THR A 173 -1.16 3.49 -0.97
N LYS A 174 -1.99 3.82 0.01
CA LYS A 174 -1.91 5.07 0.77
C LYS A 174 -0.58 5.23 1.51
N GLN A 175 -0.06 4.16 2.12
CA GLN A 175 1.25 4.20 2.77
C GLN A 175 2.40 4.38 1.77
N LEU A 176 2.33 3.70 0.62
CA LEU A 176 3.32 3.85 -0.46
C LEU A 176 3.29 5.26 -1.06
N ARG A 177 2.09 5.82 -1.26
CA ARG A 177 1.94 7.21 -1.73
C ARG A 177 2.55 8.21 -0.75
N GLN A 178 2.32 8.06 0.55
CA GLN A 178 2.91 8.93 1.57
C GLN A 178 4.45 8.87 1.62
N ARG A 179 5.03 7.75 1.24
CA ARG A 179 6.48 7.57 1.13
C ARG A 179 7.05 8.02 -0.21
N GLY A 180 6.22 8.40 -1.17
CA GLY A 180 6.64 8.71 -2.54
C GLY A 180 7.08 7.48 -3.35
N GLU A 181 6.76 6.29 -2.87
CA GLU A 181 7.14 5.00 -3.47
C GLU A 181 6.01 4.38 -4.30
N LEU A 182 4.89 5.10 -4.48
CA LEU A 182 3.77 4.59 -5.26
C LEU A 182 4.14 4.56 -6.73
N LEU A 183 4.34 3.36 -7.25
CA LEU A 183 4.47 3.11 -8.68
C LEU A 183 3.09 3.27 -9.32
N THR A 184 2.92 4.32 -10.10
CA THR A 184 1.73 4.49 -10.93
C THR A 184 1.67 3.40 -12.00
N HIS A 185 0.49 3.18 -12.59
CA HIS A 185 0.29 2.19 -13.67
C HIS A 185 1.16 2.46 -14.91
N ASP A 186 1.73 3.67 -15.02
CA ASP A 186 2.68 4.05 -16.06
C ASP A 186 4.07 3.52 -15.70
N LYS A 187 4.46 2.41 -16.33
CA LYS A 187 5.77 1.77 -16.11
C LYS A 187 6.93 2.71 -16.41
N ASP A 188 6.75 3.60 -17.36
CA ASP A 188 7.78 4.55 -17.77
C ASP A 188 8.01 5.63 -16.72
N GLN A 189 6.93 6.14 -16.10
CA GLN A 189 7.06 7.10 -15.00
C GLN A 189 7.62 6.44 -13.72
N SER A 190 7.35 5.17 -13.51
CA SER A 190 7.85 4.43 -12.35
C SER A 190 9.37 4.34 -12.31
N VAL A 191 10.01 4.26 -13.48
CA VAL A 191 11.47 4.21 -13.59
C VAL A 191 12.08 5.53 -13.12
N PHE A 192 11.47 6.67 -13.46
CA PHE A 192 11.99 7.99 -13.09
C PHE A 192 11.93 8.27 -11.58
N VAL A 193 11.00 7.66 -10.84
CA VAL A 193 10.91 7.83 -9.38
C VAL A 193 12.11 7.21 -8.64
N PHE A 194 12.69 6.14 -9.20
CA PHE A 194 13.87 5.47 -8.61
C PHE A 194 15.19 5.98 -9.14
N LEU A 195 15.20 6.67 -10.29
CA LEU A 195 16.40 7.20 -10.89
C LEU A 195 16.76 8.53 -10.20
N LYS A 196 17.77 8.49 -9.34
CA LYS A 196 18.38 9.71 -8.85
C LYS A 196 19.34 10.23 -9.90
N LEU A 197 19.22 11.50 -10.23
CA LEU A 197 20.09 12.15 -11.21
C LEU A 197 21.57 12.00 -10.83
N ASP A 198 21.87 12.06 -9.53
CA ASP A 198 23.23 11.91 -9.01
C ASP A 198 23.83 10.51 -9.28
N ASP A 199 22.99 9.45 -9.30
CA ASP A 199 23.44 8.10 -9.60
C ASP A 199 23.62 7.85 -11.10
N LEU A 200 23.00 8.70 -11.94
CA LEU A 200 23.07 8.64 -13.40
C LEU A 200 24.14 9.57 -13.97
N MET A 201 24.52 10.62 -13.21
CA MET A 201 25.55 11.53 -13.62
C MET A 201 26.88 10.81 -13.66
N GLU A 202 27.45 10.79 -14.86
CA GLU A 202 28.80 10.28 -15.06
C GLU A 202 29.81 11.29 -14.53
N THR A 203 30.68 10.86 -13.64
CA THR A 203 31.71 11.72 -13.01
C THR A 203 33.11 11.38 -13.47
N ASP A 204 33.28 10.28 -14.21
CA ASP A 204 34.58 9.78 -14.67
C ASP A 204 34.88 10.29 -16.08
N PHE A 205 35.12 11.61 -16.20
CA PHE A 205 35.56 12.24 -17.43
C PHE A 205 37.05 12.45 -17.45
N LEU A 206 37.70 12.11 -18.56
CA LEU A 206 39.08 12.56 -18.85
C LEU A 206 39.04 14.04 -19.21
N ARG A 207 39.70 14.85 -18.39
CA ARG A 207 39.70 16.31 -18.52
C ARG A 207 40.85 16.76 -19.42
N ILE A 208 40.58 17.69 -20.31
CA ILE A 208 41.56 18.33 -21.15
C ILE A 208 41.87 19.72 -20.59
N ARG A 209 43.11 20.13 -20.59
CA ARG A 209 43.49 21.50 -20.23
C ARG A 209 43.62 22.37 -21.50
N GLU A 210 43.40 23.66 -21.34
CA GLU A 210 43.45 24.65 -22.42
C GLU A 210 44.79 24.66 -23.17
N ASN A 211 45.89 24.38 -22.46
CA ASN A 211 47.25 24.39 -22.99
C ASN A 211 47.69 23.06 -23.65
N PHE A 212 46.80 22.06 -23.73
CA PHE A 212 47.12 20.78 -24.34
C PHE A 212 47.24 20.92 -25.88
N THR A 213 48.21 20.18 -26.42
CA THR A 213 48.39 20.05 -27.88
C THR A 213 47.47 18.95 -28.42
N LEU A 214 47.23 18.96 -29.73
CA LEU A 214 46.47 17.90 -30.38
C LEU A 214 47.08 16.52 -30.13
N GLY A 215 48.40 16.43 -30.09
CA GLY A 215 49.08 15.17 -29.75
C GLY A 215 48.76 14.64 -28.36
N ASP A 216 48.70 15.52 -27.36
CA ASP A 216 48.32 15.16 -25.99
C ASP A 216 46.87 14.65 -25.94
N ILE A 217 46.00 15.35 -26.68
CA ILE A 217 44.57 15.00 -26.74
C ILE A 217 44.37 13.65 -27.44
N VAL A 218 45.07 13.36 -28.50
CA VAL A 218 45.06 12.08 -29.23
C VAL A 218 45.47 10.94 -28.28
N HIS A 219 46.45 11.21 -27.40
CA HIS A 219 46.89 10.23 -26.42
C HIS A 219 45.81 9.97 -25.36
N ILE A 220 45.12 11.02 -24.89
CA ILE A 220 43.99 10.91 -23.97
C ILE A 220 42.83 10.12 -24.62
N ILE A 221 42.51 10.44 -25.86
CA ILE A 221 41.46 9.78 -26.66
C ILE A 221 41.73 8.29 -26.78
N SER A 222 42.99 7.87 -26.95
CA SER A 222 43.38 6.47 -27.10
C SER A 222 43.04 5.63 -25.87
N THR A 223 42.96 6.23 -24.69
CA THR A 223 42.62 5.57 -23.41
C THR A 223 41.18 5.86 -22.95
N ALA A 224 40.52 6.81 -23.57
CA ALA A 224 39.20 7.26 -23.22
C ALA A 224 38.13 6.24 -23.62
N ARG A 225 37.14 6.12 -22.77
CA ARG A 225 35.93 5.32 -23.04
C ARG A 225 34.75 6.14 -23.58
N ARG A 226 34.94 7.46 -23.63
CA ARG A 226 33.90 8.43 -23.99
C ARG A 226 34.36 9.35 -25.10
N ASN A 227 33.38 9.91 -25.81
CA ASN A 227 33.61 10.78 -26.96
C ASN A 227 33.49 12.28 -26.64
N ILE A 228 33.30 12.62 -25.36
CA ILE A 228 33.10 13.99 -24.87
C ILE A 228 34.20 14.29 -23.87
N PHE A 229 34.92 15.37 -24.04
CA PHE A 229 36.06 15.80 -23.23
C PHE A 229 35.84 17.22 -22.72
N PRO A 230 35.58 17.41 -21.40
CA PRO A 230 35.48 18.74 -20.81
C PRO A 230 36.87 19.42 -20.79
N VAL A 231 36.92 20.65 -21.25
CA VAL A 231 38.11 21.50 -21.19
C VAL A 231 38.02 22.37 -19.95
N ILE A 232 39.07 22.33 -19.14
CA ILE A 232 39.14 23.06 -17.86
C ILE A 232 40.33 24.06 -17.87
N ASP A 233 40.13 25.18 -17.16
CA ASP A 233 41.19 26.13 -16.84
C ASP A 233 42.13 25.63 -15.73
N ASP A 234 43.16 26.40 -15.41
CA ASP A 234 44.07 26.06 -14.31
C ASP A 234 43.40 26.08 -12.92
N PHE A 235 42.24 26.71 -12.81
CA PHE A 235 41.42 26.75 -11.60
C PHE A 235 40.39 25.61 -11.52
N GLY A 236 40.35 24.72 -12.52
CA GLY A 236 39.41 23.60 -12.60
C GLY A 236 38.00 24.00 -13.07
N ARG A 237 37.81 25.20 -13.61
CA ARG A 237 36.49 25.60 -14.12
C ARG A 237 36.34 25.16 -15.58
N LEU A 238 35.14 24.74 -15.93
CA LEU A 238 34.77 24.31 -17.27
C LEU A 238 34.81 25.55 -18.22
N ILE A 239 35.65 25.48 -19.23
CA ILE A 239 35.76 26.54 -20.27
C ILE A 239 34.97 26.12 -21.52
N GLY A 240 35.00 24.84 -21.85
CA GLY A 240 34.35 24.33 -23.04
C GLY A 240 34.29 22.81 -23.05
N VAL A 241 33.79 22.27 -24.16
CA VAL A 241 33.67 20.82 -24.36
C VAL A 241 34.19 20.53 -25.78
N VAL A 242 35.04 19.53 -25.92
CA VAL A 242 35.54 19.00 -27.19
C VAL A 242 34.92 17.65 -27.43
N GLN A 243 34.35 17.44 -28.60
CA GLN A 243 33.84 16.14 -29.02
C GLN A 243 34.86 15.40 -29.88
N LEU A 244 34.87 14.09 -29.83
CA LEU A 244 35.75 13.27 -30.68
C LEU A 244 35.54 13.57 -32.16
N ASP A 245 34.30 13.85 -32.55
CA ASP A 245 33.96 14.14 -33.95
C ASP A 245 34.62 15.45 -34.48
N ASP A 246 34.79 16.43 -33.62
CA ASP A 246 35.45 17.72 -33.96
C ASP A 246 36.92 17.50 -34.25
N LEU A 247 37.53 16.51 -33.67
CA LEU A 247 38.96 16.20 -33.83
C LEU A 247 39.26 15.13 -34.88
N ARG A 248 38.24 14.42 -35.37
CA ARG A 248 38.38 13.21 -36.16
C ARG A 248 39.19 13.42 -37.43
N GLU A 249 39.06 14.58 -38.11
CA GLU A 249 39.81 14.87 -39.37
C GLU A 249 41.28 15.16 -39.11
N ASP A 250 41.59 15.80 -37.99
CA ASP A 250 42.92 16.33 -37.71
C ASP A 250 43.77 15.41 -36.85
N MET A 251 43.15 14.51 -36.06
CA MET A 251 43.87 13.57 -35.18
C MET A 251 44.83 12.65 -35.93
N PHE A 252 44.58 12.35 -37.19
CA PHE A 252 45.45 11.48 -38.03
C PHE A 252 46.56 12.23 -38.76
N LYS A 253 46.53 13.58 -38.75
CA LYS A 253 47.53 14.43 -39.44
C LYS A 253 48.64 14.77 -38.42
N ARG A 254 49.74 13.99 -38.42
CA ARG A 254 50.86 14.16 -37.48
C ARG A 254 51.47 15.55 -37.53
N GLU A 255 51.37 16.24 -38.65
CA GLU A 255 51.88 17.63 -38.84
C GLU A 255 51.16 18.61 -37.93
N LYS A 256 49.90 18.34 -37.56
CA LYS A 256 49.08 19.20 -36.71
C LYS A 256 49.21 18.88 -35.21
N TRP A 257 49.90 17.85 -34.83
CA TRP A 257 49.99 17.41 -33.42
C TRP A 257 50.63 18.44 -32.48
N GLY A 258 51.41 19.36 -33.00
CA GLY A 258 51.99 20.46 -32.22
C GLY A 258 51.08 21.68 -32.06
N LEU A 259 49.90 21.70 -32.68
CA LEU A 259 48.96 22.81 -32.56
C LEU A 259 48.22 22.76 -31.21
N SER A 260 48.06 23.93 -30.59
CA SER A 260 47.22 24.07 -29.38
C SER A 260 45.75 23.98 -29.73
N LEU A 261 44.94 23.57 -28.78
CA LEU A 261 43.50 23.40 -28.88
C LEU A 261 42.77 24.68 -29.34
N ILE A 262 43.29 25.86 -28.95
CA ILE A 262 42.74 27.17 -29.34
C ILE A 262 42.81 27.38 -30.87
N HIS A 263 43.79 26.81 -31.53
CA HIS A 263 43.96 26.93 -33.00
C HIS A 263 43.19 25.90 -33.81
N ILE A 264 42.63 24.89 -33.15
CA ILE A 264 41.86 23.82 -33.78
C ILE A 264 40.35 24.11 -33.74
N SER A 265 39.91 24.85 -32.72
CA SER A 265 38.47 25.14 -32.46
C SER A 265 38.03 26.52 -33.01
N GLU A 266 38.85 27.27 -33.69
CA GLU A 266 38.38 28.50 -34.37
C GLU A 266 37.59 28.11 -35.61
N PRO A 267 36.27 28.47 -35.66
CA PRO A 267 35.50 28.30 -36.89
C PRO A 267 36.08 29.23 -37.95
N THR A 268 36.59 28.67 -39.04
CA THR A 268 36.91 29.39 -40.26
C THR A 268 35.66 29.97 -40.91
#